data_cdc6d6333ee6b877b25ddf0ed9fedd18
#
_entry.id   cdc6d6333ee6b877b25ddf0ed9fedd18
#
_cell.length_a   1.000
_cell.length_b   1.000
_cell.length_c   1.000
_cell.angle_alpha   90.00
_cell.angle_beta   90.00
_cell.angle_gamma   90.00
#
_symmetry.space_group_name_H-M   'P 1'
#
loop_
_entity.id
_entity.type
_entity.pdbx_description
1 polymer ?
#
loop_
_entity_poly.entity_id
_entity_poly.type
_entity_poly.pdbx_seq_one_letter_code
_entity_poly.pdbx_strand_id
1 'polypeptide(L)'
;MIEENRALGTPLGKHPTRVLFLGSGELGKEVTIELMRLGAWVCAADSYAGAPAQQVAHEYRVLDMANADQLRALFDEIQPDIIVPEVEAIATSELAAAAARGAQVVPSAEIAAICMDRERLRVLAHEELGLPTTPYRFAGSLEELREGAQIVGYPCVVKPIMSSSGHGQSVVRSAEAIDAAWTEAQEGRRAHDEGDVSRVIVEALAPLDYELTVLTVSSSAGIVTCAPIGQRQESGDYRESWQPATFTPDVLEQAQHIARTAVEGLVAKAKASGEKGWGVFGVELFVLTDGNVLFNEVSPRPHDTGMVTMASQRLSEFALHARAILGLPITQEHVALSIPQGTVAASHAIVVQGDGEAEFRNVAAALAEPGTDLRVFAKPEVHGHRRMAVALAVGGDEADARAKAGNVAESLDIAIV
;
A
#
# COMPACT_ATOMS: atom_id res chain seq x y z
N MET A 1 2.48 -22.69 17.03
CA MET A 1 1.15 -23.20 17.45
C MET A 1 0.16 -22.23 16.88
N ILE A 2 -0.84 -22.71 16.14
CA ILE A 2 -1.96 -21.88 15.67
C ILE A 2 -2.69 -21.41 16.93
N GLU A 3 -2.79 -20.10 17.14
CA GLU A 3 -3.58 -19.57 18.27
C GLU A 3 -5.03 -20.00 18.09
N GLU A 4 -5.53 -20.79 19.06
CA GLU A 4 -6.82 -21.41 19.00
C GLU A 4 -7.95 -20.39 19.03
N ASN A 5 -8.85 -20.54 18.02
CA ASN A 5 -10.26 -20.19 18.02
C ASN A 5 -10.67 -18.77 18.45
N ARG A 6 -10.32 -17.76 17.63
CA ARG A 6 -11.23 -16.61 17.61
C ARG A 6 -12.52 -17.06 16.87
N ALA A 7 -13.62 -17.11 17.60
CA ALA A 7 -14.92 -17.31 16.96
C ALA A 7 -15.26 -16.11 16.08
N LEU A 8 -15.68 -16.33 14.84
CA LEU A 8 -16.16 -15.26 13.97
C LEU A 8 -17.68 -15.13 14.15
N GLY A 9 -18.10 -14.01 14.72
CA GLY A 9 -19.52 -13.67 14.86
C GLY A 9 -20.04 -12.99 13.59
N THR A 10 -21.19 -13.43 13.10
CA THR A 10 -21.83 -12.85 11.90
C THR A 10 -22.53 -11.53 12.19
N PRO A 11 -22.76 -10.64 11.20
CA PRO A 11 -23.26 -9.28 11.40
C PRO A 11 -24.59 -9.17 12.17
N LEU A 12 -25.51 -10.12 11.98
CA LEU A 12 -26.80 -10.14 12.67
C LEU A 12 -26.80 -11.03 13.92
N GLY A 13 -25.66 -11.62 14.26
CA GLY A 13 -25.49 -12.43 15.46
C GLY A 13 -25.44 -11.58 16.73
N LYS A 14 -25.53 -12.25 17.89
CA LYS A 14 -25.45 -11.56 19.19
C LYS A 14 -24.08 -10.96 19.47
N HIS A 15 -23.03 -11.49 18.88
CA HIS A 15 -21.63 -11.09 19.05
C HIS A 15 -20.96 -11.01 17.67
N PRO A 16 -21.25 -9.97 16.86
CA PRO A 16 -20.62 -9.82 15.56
C PRO A 16 -19.12 -9.52 15.71
N THR A 17 -18.29 -10.04 14.82
CA THR A 17 -16.90 -9.58 14.72
C THR A 17 -16.88 -8.23 14.03
N ARG A 18 -16.56 -7.16 14.77
CA ARG A 18 -16.65 -5.78 14.32
C ARG A 18 -15.28 -5.28 13.84
N VAL A 19 -15.20 -4.97 12.56
CA VAL A 19 -14.01 -4.41 11.92
C VAL A 19 -14.27 -2.97 11.55
N LEU A 20 -13.41 -2.07 12.01
CA LEU A 20 -13.42 -0.66 11.62
C LEU A 20 -12.27 -0.40 10.64
N PHE A 21 -12.62 0.02 9.45
CA PHE A 21 -11.70 0.45 8.39
C PHE A 21 -11.47 1.95 8.46
N LEU A 22 -10.21 2.37 8.51
CA LEU A 22 -9.79 3.78 8.49
C LEU A 22 -9.09 4.07 7.16
N GLY A 23 -9.85 4.61 6.22
CA GLY A 23 -9.53 4.75 4.81
C GLY A 23 -10.41 3.85 3.96
N SER A 24 -11.25 4.45 3.11
CA SER A 24 -12.31 3.75 2.39
C SER A 24 -12.11 3.83 0.87
N GLY A 25 -10.85 3.90 0.41
CA GLY A 25 -10.48 3.92 -0.99
C GLY A 25 -10.77 2.61 -1.73
N GLU A 26 -10.23 2.49 -2.94
CA GLU A 26 -10.40 1.33 -3.82
C GLU A 26 -9.85 0.03 -3.21
N LEU A 27 -8.68 0.09 -2.58
CA LEU A 27 -8.08 -1.09 -1.93
C LEU A 27 -8.91 -1.51 -0.72
N GLY A 28 -9.32 -0.53 0.10
CA GLY A 28 -10.21 -0.75 1.25
C GLY A 28 -11.55 -1.36 0.86
N LYS A 29 -12.11 -1.01 -0.32
CA LYS A 29 -13.33 -1.63 -0.87
C LYS A 29 -13.15 -3.13 -1.09
N GLU A 30 -12.08 -3.54 -1.76
CA GLU A 30 -11.82 -4.96 -2.04
C GLU A 30 -11.59 -5.75 -0.73
N VAL A 31 -10.84 -5.19 0.24
CA VAL A 31 -10.68 -5.84 1.56
C VAL A 31 -12.01 -5.93 2.31
N THR A 32 -12.84 -4.88 2.25
CA THR A 32 -14.18 -4.89 2.86
C THR A 32 -15.04 -6.01 2.29
N ILE A 33 -15.03 -6.19 0.97
CA ILE A 33 -15.77 -7.29 0.30
C ILE A 33 -15.27 -8.65 0.81
N GLU A 34 -13.96 -8.85 0.92
CA GLU A 34 -13.38 -10.11 1.40
C GLU A 34 -13.70 -10.37 2.88
N LEU A 35 -13.69 -9.35 3.74
CA LEU A 35 -14.11 -9.47 5.14
C LEU A 35 -15.58 -9.86 5.27
N MET A 36 -16.44 -9.27 4.44
CA MET A 36 -17.87 -9.62 4.42
C MET A 36 -18.12 -11.04 3.92
N ARG A 37 -17.34 -11.55 2.96
CA ARG A 37 -17.37 -12.96 2.54
C ARG A 37 -17.04 -13.93 3.68
N LEU A 38 -16.19 -13.48 4.62
CA LEU A 38 -15.83 -14.23 5.83
C LEU A 38 -16.80 -13.98 6.99
N GLY A 39 -17.85 -13.18 6.79
CA GLY A 39 -18.92 -12.95 7.76
C GLY A 39 -18.61 -11.89 8.81
N ALA A 40 -17.58 -11.05 8.62
CA ALA A 40 -17.31 -9.92 9.52
C ALA A 40 -18.32 -8.78 9.31
N TRP A 41 -18.64 -8.06 10.38
CA TRP A 41 -19.33 -6.78 10.28
C TRP A 41 -18.28 -5.68 10.06
N VAL A 42 -18.50 -4.82 9.07
CA VAL A 42 -17.53 -3.78 8.68
C VAL A 42 -18.17 -2.39 8.76
N CYS A 43 -17.49 -1.46 9.42
CA CYS A 43 -17.71 -0.02 9.31
C CYS A 43 -16.55 0.62 8.56
N ALA A 44 -16.83 1.41 7.52
CA ALA A 44 -15.85 2.07 6.69
C ALA A 44 -15.82 3.58 6.97
N ALA A 45 -14.69 4.12 7.39
CA ALA A 45 -14.51 5.54 7.69
C ALA A 45 -13.59 6.22 6.65
N ASP A 46 -13.93 7.44 6.26
CA ASP A 46 -13.11 8.27 5.36
C ASP A 46 -13.36 9.76 5.62
N SER A 47 -12.55 10.62 5.01
CA SER A 47 -12.69 12.08 5.08
C SER A 47 -13.82 12.64 4.22
N TYR A 48 -14.39 11.84 3.30
CA TYR A 48 -15.49 12.25 2.42
C TYR A 48 -16.57 11.16 2.31
N ALA A 49 -17.79 11.57 1.98
CA ALA A 49 -18.92 10.68 1.80
C ALA A 49 -18.88 9.98 0.43
N GLY A 50 -19.42 8.77 0.35
CA GLY A 50 -19.49 8.01 -0.89
C GLY A 50 -18.17 7.35 -1.31
N ALA A 51 -17.18 7.28 -0.43
CA ALA A 51 -15.94 6.58 -0.70
C ALA A 51 -16.18 5.10 -1.07
N PRO A 52 -15.33 4.49 -1.92
CA PRO A 52 -15.56 3.15 -2.47
C PRO A 52 -15.94 2.07 -1.45
N ALA A 53 -15.23 1.96 -0.33
CA ALA A 53 -15.53 0.96 0.70
C ALA A 53 -16.83 1.26 1.47
N GLN A 54 -17.21 2.54 1.62
CA GLN A 54 -18.46 2.93 2.26
C GLN A 54 -19.70 2.40 1.52
N GLN A 55 -19.59 2.21 0.21
CA GLN A 55 -20.70 1.73 -0.63
C GLN A 55 -20.99 0.23 -0.46
N VAL A 56 -20.08 -0.51 0.14
CA VAL A 56 -20.22 -1.97 0.34
C VAL A 56 -20.19 -2.37 1.81
N ALA A 57 -19.77 -1.51 2.72
CA ALA A 57 -19.73 -1.77 4.17
C ALA A 57 -21.14 -1.82 4.78
N HIS A 58 -21.28 -2.38 5.97
CA HIS A 58 -22.52 -2.38 6.74
C HIS A 58 -22.90 -1.00 7.26
N GLU A 59 -21.89 -0.24 7.66
CA GLU A 59 -22.04 1.16 8.10
C GLU A 59 -20.84 1.99 7.62
N TYR A 60 -20.99 3.30 7.61
CA TYR A 60 -19.89 4.21 7.30
C TYR A 60 -19.89 5.46 8.18
N ARG A 61 -18.75 6.11 8.28
CA ARG A 61 -18.58 7.40 8.95
C ARG A 61 -17.70 8.33 8.12
N VAL A 62 -18.00 9.62 8.22
CA VAL A 62 -17.19 10.67 7.61
C VAL A 62 -16.60 11.51 8.70
N LEU A 63 -15.26 11.59 8.78
CA LEU A 63 -14.54 12.34 9.80
C LEU A 63 -13.11 12.64 9.34
N ASP A 64 -12.48 13.59 9.99
CA ASP A 64 -11.04 13.79 9.87
C ASP A 64 -10.31 12.78 10.79
N MET A 65 -9.70 11.76 10.19
CA MET A 65 -9.00 10.71 10.92
C MET A 65 -7.66 11.17 11.52
N ALA A 66 -7.13 12.31 11.09
CA ALA A 66 -5.96 12.94 11.73
C ALA A 66 -6.35 13.68 13.01
N ASN A 67 -7.64 13.97 13.22
CA ASN A 67 -8.15 14.57 14.43
C ASN A 67 -8.36 13.51 15.53
N ALA A 68 -7.51 13.55 16.56
CA ALA A 68 -7.51 12.57 17.65
C ALA A 68 -8.85 12.46 18.39
N ASP A 69 -9.55 13.60 18.62
CA ASP A 69 -10.81 13.60 19.35
C ASP A 69 -11.95 12.98 18.53
N GLN A 70 -12.00 13.26 17.22
CA GLN A 70 -12.97 12.63 16.32
C GLN A 70 -12.73 11.14 16.21
N LEU A 71 -11.45 10.72 16.09
CA LEU A 71 -11.10 9.31 15.98
C LEU A 71 -11.41 8.54 17.26
N ARG A 72 -11.13 9.13 18.43
CA ARG A 72 -11.50 8.56 19.75
C ARG A 72 -13.00 8.39 19.87
N ALA A 73 -13.79 9.43 19.52
CA ALA A 73 -15.24 9.38 19.55
C ALA A 73 -15.79 8.26 18.65
N LEU A 74 -15.19 8.08 17.47
CA LEU A 74 -15.55 6.97 16.56
C LEU A 74 -15.26 5.61 17.20
N PHE A 75 -14.11 5.41 17.86
CA PHE A 75 -13.80 4.15 18.55
C PHE A 75 -14.78 3.87 19.69
N ASP A 76 -15.18 4.90 20.44
CA ASP A 76 -16.14 4.78 21.53
C ASP A 76 -17.57 4.50 21.03
N GLU A 77 -17.94 5.01 19.85
CA GLU A 77 -19.23 4.74 19.21
C GLU A 77 -19.28 3.30 18.64
N ILE A 78 -18.29 2.93 17.82
CA ILE A 78 -18.29 1.68 17.07
C ILE A 78 -17.92 0.50 17.96
N GLN A 79 -17.08 0.69 18.98
CA GLN A 79 -16.56 -0.41 19.82
C GLN A 79 -15.99 -1.55 18.97
N PRO A 80 -15.00 -1.30 18.08
CA PRO A 80 -14.50 -2.31 17.17
C PRO A 80 -13.66 -3.36 17.90
N ASP A 81 -13.77 -4.62 17.48
CA ASP A 81 -12.83 -5.68 17.86
C ASP A 81 -11.49 -5.51 17.16
N ILE A 82 -11.55 -5.02 15.91
CA ILE A 82 -10.40 -4.89 15.02
C ILE A 82 -10.44 -3.52 14.33
N ILE A 83 -9.30 -2.83 14.31
CA ILE A 83 -9.11 -1.56 13.61
C ILE A 83 -8.05 -1.76 12.51
N VAL A 84 -8.38 -1.32 11.29
CA VAL A 84 -7.51 -1.49 10.10
C VAL A 84 -7.22 -0.11 9.51
N PRO A 85 -6.03 0.47 9.75
CA PRO A 85 -5.59 1.69 9.07
C PRO A 85 -5.17 1.39 7.63
N GLU A 86 -5.79 2.08 6.67
CA GLU A 86 -5.54 1.95 5.22
C GLU A 86 -4.99 3.23 4.59
N VAL A 87 -4.88 4.30 5.37
CA VAL A 87 -4.32 5.59 4.93
C VAL A 87 -3.29 6.09 5.93
N GLU A 88 -2.40 6.96 5.48
CA GLU A 88 -1.32 7.50 6.31
C GLU A 88 -1.76 8.71 7.15
N ALA A 89 -2.88 9.37 6.81
CA ALA A 89 -3.38 10.54 7.55
C ALA A 89 -4.28 10.11 8.74
N ILE A 90 -3.67 9.53 9.77
CA ILE A 90 -4.36 9.01 10.96
C ILE A 90 -3.63 9.46 12.23
N ALA A 91 -4.39 9.81 13.28
CA ALA A 91 -3.85 10.05 14.62
C ALA A 91 -3.37 8.71 15.24
N THR A 92 -2.10 8.33 14.98
CA THR A 92 -1.52 7.03 15.40
C THR A 92 -1.50 6.84 16.92
N SER A 93 -1.46 7.92 17.69
CA SER A 93 -1.60 7.86 19.16
C SER A 93 -2.92 7.23 19.61
N GLU A 94 -4.01 7.48 18.87
CA GLU A 94 -5.32 6.90 19.18
C GLU A 94 -5.38 5.41 18.80
N LEU A 95 -4.66 4.97 17.76
CA LEU A 95 -4.50 3.55 17.44
C LEU A 95 -3.81 2.82 18.61
N ALA A 96 -2.71 3.38 19.12
CA ALA A 96 -1.98 2.81 20.25
C ALA A 96 -2.87 2.78 21.52
N ALA A 97 -3.65 3.84 21.78
CA ALA A 97 -4.58 3.87 22.88
C ALA A 97 -5.71 2.83 22.74
N ALA A 98 -6.22 2.61 21.53
CA ALA A 98 -7.23 1.58 21.27
C ALA A 98 -6.65 0.16 21.44
N ALA A 99 -5.42 -0.08 20.98
CA ALA A 99 -4.72 -1.34 21.19
C ALA A 99 -4.54 -1.63 22.70
N ALA A 100 -4.15 -0.62 23.47
CA ALA A 100 -4.01 -0.74 24.93
C ALA A 100 -5.35 -1.03 25.64
N ARG A 101 -6.48 -0.66 25.05
CA ARG A 101 -7.84 -0.99 25.55
C ARG A 101 -8.35 -2.36 25.08
N GLY A 102 -7.57 -3.09 24.26
CA GLY A 102 -7.87 -4.45 23.83
C GLY A 102 -8.40 -4.60 22.40
N ALA A 103 -8.53 -3.52 21.63
CA ALA A 103 -8.81 -3.62 20.20
C ALA A 103 -7.56 -4.16 19.47
N GLN A 104 -7.75 -5.04 18.51
CA GLN A 104 -6.65 -5.48 17.66
C GLN A 104 -6.45 -4.47 16.54
N VAL A 105 -5.28 -3.84 16.45
CA VAL A 105 -4.91 -3.02 15.29
C VAL A 105 -4.16 -3.90 14.29
N VAL A 106 -4.46 -3.81 13.00
CA VAL A 106 -3.84 -4.64 11.94
C VAL A 106 -3.25 -3.74 10.86
N PRO A 107 -1.91 -3.86 10.62
CA PRO A 107 -0.99 -4.86 11.18
C PRO A 107 -0.59 -4.62 12.64
N SER A 108 -0.46 -3.38 13.08
CA SER A 108 -0.35 -2.92 14.47
C SER A 108 -0.23 -1.39 14.50
N ALA A 109 -0.49 -0.75 15.64
CA ALA A 109 -0.28 0.69 15.82
C ALA A 109 1.21 1.06 15.66
N GLU A 110 2.11 0.25 16.20
CA GLU A 110 3.56 0.48 16.11
C GLU A 110 4.06 0.35 14.68
N ILE A 111 3.62 -0.67 13.92
CA ILE A 111 4.00 -0.83 12.51
C ILE A 111 3.47 0.34 11.68
N ALA A 112 2.22 0.75 11.88
CA ALA A 112 1.66 1.90 11.19
C ALA A 112 2.52 3.15 11.43
N ALA A 113 2.87 3.43 12.70
CA ALA A 113 3.71 4.57 13.06
C ALA A 113 5.13 4.50 12.45
N ILE A 114 5.74 3.31 12.36
CA ILE A 114 7.07 3.13 11.73
C ILE A 114 6.98 3.38 10.22
N CYS A 115 6.01 2.77 9.53
CA CYS A 115 5.91 2.86 8.08
C CYS A 115 5.46 4.25 7.59
N MET A 116 4.80 5.04 8.44
CA MET A 116 4.44 6.43 8.13
C MET A 116 5.60 7.41 8.28
N ASP A 117 6.66 7.02 8.94
CA ASP A 117 7.85 7.82 9.22
C ASP A 117 9.06 7.24 8.48
N ARG A 118 9.49 7.91 7.39
CA ARG A 118 10.64 7.46 6.58
C ARG A 118 11.94 7.35 7.36
N GLU A 119 12.13 8.19 8.39
CA GLU A 119 13.33 8.12 9.24
C GLU A 119 13.30 6.83 10.07
N ARG A 120 12.19 6.54 10.77
CA ARG A 120 12.03 5.31 11.56
C ARG A 120 12.15 4.06 10.69
N LEU A 121 11.50 4.05 9.53
CA LEU A 121 11.55 2.91 8.62
C LEU A 121 12.97 2.70 8.06
N ARG A 122 13.67 3.76 7.67
CA ARG A 122 15.02 3.68 7.12
C ARG A 122 16.03 3.23 8.18
N VAL A 123 15.93 3.74 9.42
CA VAL A 123 16.75 3.31 10.55
C VAL A 123 16.51 1.81 10.84
N LEU A 124 15.25 1.38 10.92
CA LEU A 124 14.94 -0.04 11.08
C LEU A 124 15.56 -0.88 9.95
N ALA A 125 15.33 -0.52 8.69
CA ALA A 125 15.78 -1.32 7.56
C ALA A 125 17.31 -1.38 7.46
N HIS A 126 17.98 -0.24 7.52
CA HIS A 126 19.44 -0.17 7.28
C HIS A 126 20.27 -0.39 8.54
N GLU A 127 19.96 0.32 9.63
CA GLU A 127 20.82 0.33 10.80
C GLU A 127 20.57 -0.87 11.73
N GLU A 128 19.29 -1.28 11.89
CA GLU A 128 18.96 -2.39 12.76
C GLU A 128 18.99 -3.75 12.04
N LEU A 129 18.46 -3.82 10.81
CA LEU A 129 18.33 -5.07 10.05
C LEU A 129 19.46 -5.30 9.04
N GLY A 130 20.29 -4.29 8.78
CA GLY A 130 21.41 -4.39 7.82
C GLY A 130 20.99 -4.55 6.37
N LEU A 131 19.75 -4.18 6.01
CA LEU A 131 19.28 -4.27 4.64
C LEU A 131 19.99 -3.27 3.73
N PRO A 132 20.29 -3.64 2.48
CA PRO A 132 20.87 -2.73 1.52
C PRO A 132 19.86 -1.64 1.13
N THR A 133 20.28 -0.38 1.20
CA THR A 133 19.49 0.80 0.83
C THR A 133 20.35 1.75 0.00
N THR A 134 19.73 2.75 -0.62
CA THR A 134 20.50 3.89 -1.16
C THR A 134 21.25 4.61 -0.04
N PRO A 135 22.46 5.15 -0.28
CA PRO A 135 23.12 6.05 0.67
C PRO A 135 22.21 7.23 1.00
N TYR A 136 22.12 7.59 2.27
CA TYR A 136 21.19 8.63 2.73
C TYR A 136 21.75 9.49 3.87
N ARG A 137 21.10 10.65 4.11
CA ARG A 137 21.24 11.47 5.31
C ARG A 137 19.89 12.08 5.68
N PHE A 138 19.67 12.28 6.97
CA PHE A 138 18.52 13.05 7.47
C PHE A 138 18.95 14.48 7.74
N ALA A 139 18.04 15.42 7.54
CA ALA A 139 18.27 16.84 7.75
C ALA A 139 17.06 17.50 8.41
N GLY A 140 17.27 18.24 9.50
CA GLY A 140 16.27 19.05 10.20
C GLY A 140 16.36 20.54 9.84
N SER A 141 17.33 20.93 9.00
CA SER A 141 17.51 22.29 8.54
C SER A 141 18.05 22.31 7.11
N LEU A 142 17.92 23.45 6.44
CA LEU A 142 18.48 23.65 5.09
C LEU A 142 20.02 23.49 5.08
N GLU A 143 20.70 23.90 6.15
CA GLU A 143 22.16 23.74 6.28
C GLU A 143 22.55 22.27 6.35
N GLU A 144 21.89 21.49 7.22
CA GLU A 144 22.08 20.02 7.30
C GLU A 144 21.74 19.33 5.98
N LEU A 145 20.72 19.80 5.24
CA LEU A 145 20.39 19.26 3.92
C LEU A 145 21.50 19.51 2.91
N ARG A 146 22.09 20.71 2.88
CA ARG A 146 23.22 21.03 2.01
C ARG A 146 24.43 20.14 2.31
N GLU A 147 24.77 19.95 3.59
CA GLU A 147 25.85 19.05 4.01
C GLU A 147 25.53 17.59 3.65
N GLY A 148 24.32 17.13 3.93
CA GLY A 148 23.86 15.79 3.60
C GLY A 148 23.94 15.50 2.10
N ALA A 149 23.50 16.44 1.26
CA ALA A 149 23.55 16.31 -0.19
C ALA A 149 24.99 16.27 -0.73
N GLN A 150 25.93 17.02 -0.13
CA GLN A 150 27.36 16.93 -0.48
C GLN A 150 27.95 15.54 -0.14
N ILE A 151 27.55 14.94 0.99
CA ILE A 151 28.00 13.61 1.41
C ILE A 151 27.42 12.52 0.50
N VAL A 152 26.13 12.60 0.22
CA VAL A 152 25.40 11.62 -0.63
C VAL A 152 25.83 11.74 -2.10
N GLY A 153 26.15 12.96 -2.54
CA GLY A 153 26.52 13.28 -3.93
C GLY A 153 25.31 13.65 -4.79
N TYR A 154 25.61 14.17 -5.99
CA TYR A 154 24.60 14.53 -6.99
C TYR A 154 24.67 13.60 -8.21
N PRO A 155 23.52 13.27 -8.84
CA PRO A 155 22.17 13.65 -8.45
C PRO A 155 21.69 12.92 -7.18
N CYS A 156 20.83 13.60 -6.40
CA CYS A 156 20.19 13.02 -5.22
C CYS A 156 18.69 13.31 -5.21
N VAL A 157 17.96 12.66 -4.31
CA VAL A 157 16.52 12.85 -4.12
C VAL A 157 16.28 13.37 -2.72
N VAL A 158 15.51 14.45 -2.60
CA VAL A 158 15.06 15.00 -1.32
C VAL A 158 13.59 14.65 -1.12
N LYS A 159 13.24 14.08 0.05
CA LYS A 159 11.86 13.69 0.39
C LYS A 159 11.53 14.17 1.81
N PRO A 160 10.32 14.68 2.08
CA PRO A 160 9.86 14.88 3.46
C PRO A 160 9.78 13.54 4.20
N ILE A 161 10.01 13.55 5.51
CA ILE A 161 9.91 12.33 6.35
C ILE A 161 8.48 11.79 6.34
N MET A 162 7.48 12.65 6.32
CA MET A 162 6.07 12.26 6.29
C MET A 162 5.39 12.82 5.04
N SER A 163 5.27 12.00 4.01
CA SER A 163 4.49 12.27 2.79
C SER A 163 4.15 10.95 2.10
N SER A 164 3.20 10.98 1.15
CA SER A 164 2.85 9.82 0.32
C SER A 164 2.73 10.23 -1.14
N SER A 165 2.74 9.25 -2.04
CA SER A 165 2.54 9.44 -3.50
C SER A 165 3.47 10.50 -4.10
N GLY A 166 4.73 10.57 -3.64
CA GLY A 166 5.74 11.48 -4.18
C GLY A 166 5.55 12.97 -3.88
N HIS A 167 4.55 13.36 -3.04
CA HIS A 167 4.36 14.76 -2.67
C HIS A 167 5.58 15.33 -1.94
N GLY A 168 6.06 16.51 -2.38
CA GLY A 168 7.23 17.17 -1.82
C GLY A 168 8.57 16.51 -2.14
N GLN A 169 8.60 15.56 -3.09
CA GLN A 169 9.82 14.89 -3.52
C GLN A 169 10.44 15.62 -4.71
N SER A 170 11.75 15.89 -4.64
CA SER A 170 12.52 16.55 -5.71
C SER A 170 13.77 15.78 -6.08
N VAL A 171 14.05 15.67 -7.38
CA VAL A 171 15.35 15.22 -7.89
C VAL A 171 16.29 16.42 -8.03
N VAL A 172 17.35 16.42 -7.26
CA VAL A 172 18.34 17.51 -7.18
C VAL A 172 19.59 17.13 -7.95
N ARG A 173 19.90 17.86 -8.99
CA ARG A 173 21.03 17.55 -9.90
C ARG A 173 22.30 18.31 -9.57
N SER A 174 22.22 19.41 -8.79
CA SER A 174 23.36 20.23 -8.38
C SER A 174 23.06 21.00 -7.09
N ALA A 175 24.09 21.54 -6.47
CA ALA A 175 23.98 22.25 -5.21
C ALA A 175 23.06 23.48 -5.27
N GLU A 176 22.95 24.13 -6.43
CA GLU A 176 22.14 25.33 -6.63
C GLU A 176 20.62 25.03 -6.51
N ALA A 177 20.20 23.76 -6.71
CA ALA A 177 18.79 23.38 -6.65
C ALA A 177 18.32 22.94 -5.24
N ILE A 178 19.23 22.86 -4.25
CA ILE A 178 18.91 22.37 -2.90
C ILE A 178 17.88 23.24 -2.19
N ASP A 179 17.97 24.56 -2.32
CA ASP A 179 17.09 25.50 -1.63
C ASP A 179 15.63 25.36 -2.12
N ALA A 180 15.47 25.15 -3.42
CA ALA A 180 14.15 24.88 -4.01
C ALA A 180 13.58 23.52 -3.54
N ALA A 181 14.42 22.48 -3.49
CA ALA A 181 14.02 21.16 -3.00
C ALA A 181 13.61 21.17 -1.52
N TRP A 182 14.32 21.96 -0.68
CA TRP A 182 13.91 22.17 0.71
C TRP A 182 12.53 22.79 0.81
N THR A 183 12.28 23.87 0.03
CA THR A 183 10.98 24.55 0.01
C THR A 183 9.87 23.61 -0.42
N GLU A 184 10.07 22.89 -1.52
CA GLU A 184 9.11 21.91 -2.03
C GLU A 184 8.79 20.79 -1.00
N ALA A 185 9.83 20.30 -0.31
CA ALA A 185 9.66 19.32 0.75
C ALA A 185 8.87 19.85 1.96
N GLN A 186 9.04 21.15 2.30
CA GLN A 186 8.27 21.78 3.37
C GLN A 186 6.81 22.03 2.97
N GLU A 187 6.53 22.35 1.71
CA GLU A 187 5.18 22.58 1.19
C GLU A 187 4.42 21.25 0.98
N GLY A 188 5.10 20.20 0.51
CA GLY A 188 4.52 18.89 0.25
C GLY A 188 4.37 17.97 1.47
N ARG A 189 4.78 18.45 2.66
CA ARG A 189 4.63 17.70 3.92
C ARG A 189 3.17 17.55 4.33
N ARG A 190 2.84 16.48 5.01
CA ARG A 190 1.61 16.40 5.80
C ARG A 190 1.84 17.15 7.11
N ALA A 191 1.26 18.33 7.25
CA ALA A 191 1.39 19.16 8.44
C ALA A 191 0.66 18.50 9.63
N HIS A 192 1.36 18.36 10.77
CA HIS A 192 0.73 18.03 12.03
C HIS A 192 0.49 19.30 12.89
N ASP A 193 1.34 20.32 12.79
CA ASP A 193 1.15 21.62 13.46
C ASP A 193 1.71 22.77 12.61
N GLU A 194 1.02 23.91 12.60
CA GLU A 194 1.52 25.14 11.97
C GLU A 194 2.78 25.60 12.70
N GLY A 195 3.91 25.57 11.99
CA GLY A 195 5.17 26.12 12.47
C GLY A 195 6.32 25.14 12.68
N ASP A 196 6.07 23.83 12.75
CA ASP A 196 7.15 22.84 12.85
C ASP A 196 7.84 22.60 11.51
N VAL A 197 9.17 22.73 11.50
CA VAL A 197 10.01 22.39 10.35
C VAL A 197 10.07 20.86 10.25
N SER A 198 9.53 20.30 9.15
CA SER A 198 9.63 18.86 8.90
C SER A 198 11.06 18.49 8.54
N ARG A 199 11.56 17.43 9.16
CA ARG A 199 12.79 16.78 8.72
C ARG A 199 12.62 16.21 7.31
N VAL A 200 13.73 16.12 6.60
CA VAL A 200 13.79 15.51 5.27
C VAL A 200 14.85 14.40 5.25
N ILE A 201 14.70 13.47 4.31
CA ILE A 201 15.76 12.55 3.91
C ILE A 201 16.32 12.99 2.56
N VAL A 202 17.64 13.00 2.41
CA VAL A 202 18.34 13.11 1.13
C VAL A 202 19.00 11.77 0.83
N GLU A 203 18.74 11.23 -0.36
CA GLU A 203 19.19 9.92 -0.80
C GLU A 203 19.93 10.03 -2.14
N ALA A 204 20.95 9.19 -2.35
CA ALA A 204 21.57 9.05 -3.66
C ALA A 204 20.51 8.61 -4.70
N LEU A 205 20.55 9.22 -5.88
CA LEU A 205 19.73 8.71 -6.99
C LEU A 205 20.30 7.36 -7.44
N ALA A 206 19.53 6.30 -7.23
CA ALA A 206 19.96 4.95 -7.59
C ALA A 206 20.09 4.80 -9.12
N PRO A 207 21.10 4.07 -9.63
CA PRO A 207 21.19 3.68 -11.04
C PRO A 207 20.17 2.55 -11.30
N LEU A 208 18.90 2.93 -11.29
CA LEU A 208 17.76 2.04 -11.35
C LEU A 208 17.63 1.38 -12.73
N ASP A 209 17.48 0.06 -12.76
CA ASP A 209 17.07 -0.69 -13.95
C ASP A 209 15.54 -0.80 -13.97
N TYR A 210 14.95 -1.34 -12.89
CA TYR A 210 13.50 -1.39 -12.68
C TYR A 210 13.13 -1.47 -11.20
N GLU A 211 11.84 -1.29 -10.93
CA GLU A 211 11.23 -1.45 -9.62
C GLU A 211 10.41 -2.74 -9.56
N LEU A 212 10.33 -3.34 -8.40
CA LEU A 212 9.45 -4.48 -8.14
C LEU A 212 8.83 -4.38 -6.74
N THR A 213 7.69 -5.05 -6.57
CA THR A 213 7.03 -5.20 -5.28
C THR A 213 6.99 -6.67 -4.87
N VAL A 214 7.32 -6.95 -3.62
CA VAL A 214 7.10 -8.26 -3.00
C VAL A 214 6.01 -8.13 -1.96
N LEU A 215 4.83 -8.65 -2.26
CA LEU A 215 3.79 -8.79 -1.24
C LEU A 215 4.22 -9.84 -0.23
N THR A 216 4.35 -9.42 1.01
CA THR A 216 4.75 -10.26 2.13
C THR A 216 3.63 -10.32 3.15
N VAL A 217 3.27 -11.50 3.60
CA VAL A 217 2.11 -11.71 4.46
C VAL A 217 2.56 -12.27 5.80
N SER A 218 2.22 -11.57 6.88
CA SER A 218 2.35 -12.06 8.25
C SER A 218 0.99 -12.56 8.76
N SER A 219 0.95 -13.74 9.34
CA SER A 219 -0.26 -14.37 9.87
C SER A 219 0.02 -15.23 11.09
N SER A 220 -1.01 -15.87 11.65
CA SER A 220 -0.86 -16.83 12.75
C SER A 220 0.02 -18.05 12.38
N ALA A 221 0.21 -18.35 11.09
CA ALA A 221 1.08 -19.42 10.60
C ALA A 221 2.54 -18.98 10.34
N GLY A 222 2.85 -17.69 10.48
CA GLY A 222 4.16 -17.13 10.21
C GLY A 222 4.16 -16.15 9.04
N ILE A 223 5.33 -15.96 8.41
CA ILE A 223 5.54 -15.01 7.31
C ILE A 223 5.81 -15.76 6.02
N VAL A 224 5.09 -15.39 4.96
CA VAL A 224 5.25 -15.91 3.59
C VAL A 224 5.34 -14.77 2.59
N THR A 225 6.00 -15.02 1.44
CA THR A 225 6.11 -14.05 0.34
C THR A 225 5.37 -14.55 -0.89
N CYS A 226 4.64 -13.65 -1.56
CA CYS A 226 4.10 -13.91 -2.90
C CYS A 226 5.23 -13.92 -3.94
N ALA A 227 4.94 -14.40 -5.15
CA ALA A 227 5.82 -14.19 -6.29
C ALA A 227 5.98 -12.67 -6.51
N PRO A 228 7.21 -12.16 -6.76
CA PRO A 228 7.42 -10.75 -6.99
C PRO A 228 6.62 -10.23 -8.18
N ILE A 229 6.23 -8.97 -8.08
CA ILE A 229 5.39 -8.26 -9.05
C ILE A 229 6.27 -7.25 -9.77
N GLY A 230 6.31 -7.32 -11.10
CA GLY A 230 6.86 -6.28 -11.93
C GLY A 230 5.87 -5.11 -12.05
N GLN A 231 6.39 -3.89 -12.16
CA GLN A 231 5.55 -2.69 -12.19
C GLN A 231 6.10 -1.63 -13.12
N ARG A 232 5.20 -0.75 -13.59
CA ARG A 232 5.54 0.48 -14.27
C ARG A 232 4.82 1.64 -13.57
N GLN A 233 5.59 2.64 -13.24
CA GLN A 233 5.10 3.92 -12.73
C GLN A 233 5.34 5.01 -13.79
N GLU A 234 4.56 6.07 -13.71
CA GLU A 234 4.73 7.27 -14.53
C GLU A 234 4.48 8.50 -13.66
N SER A 235 5.51 9.33 -13.51
CA SER A 235 5.48 10.51 -12.64
C SER A 235 5.12 10.20 -11.18
N GLY A 236 5.55 9.03 -10.67
CA GLY A 236 5.23 8.56 -9.31
C GLY A 236 3.87 7.89 -9.16
N ASP A 237 3.05 7.84 -10.23
CA ASP A 237 1.77 7.16 -10.23
C ASP A 237 1.87 5.74 -10.77
N TYR A 238 1.25 4.79 -10.08
CA TYR A 238 1.06 3.43 -10.58
C TYR A 238 0.31 3.40 -11.91
N ARG A 239 0.83 2.67 -12.91
CA ARG A 239 0.22 2.49 -14.22
C ARG A 239 -0.09 1.03 -14.53
N GLU A 240 0.87 0.14 -14.34
CA GLU A 240 0.74 -1.27 -14.67
C GLU A 240 1.49 -2.13 -13.66
N SER A 241 1.01 -3.35 -13.46
CA SER A 241 1.78 -4.41 -12.81
C SER A 241 1.52 -5.75 -13.47
N TRP A 242 2.45 -6.70 -13.30
CA TRP A 242 2.32 -8.05 -13.86
C TRP A 242 2.95 -9.09 -12.94
N GLN A 243 2.38 -10.30 -12.97
CA GLN A 243 2.79 -11.41 -12.11
C GLN A 243 2.52 -12.78 -12.79
N PRO A 244 3.48 -13.73 -12.76
CA PRO A 244 4.83 -13.53 -12.28
C PRO A 244 5.63 -12.63 -13.21
N ALA A 245 6.52 -11.83 -12.66
CA ALA A 245 7.52 -11.13 -13.46
C ALA A 245 8.75 -12.02 -13.64
N THR A 246 9.47 -11.81 -14.73
CA THR A 246 10.69 -12.59 -15.06
C THR A 246 11.91 -11.90 -14.46
N PHE A 247 12.56 -12.56 -13.52
CA PHE A 247 13.79 -12.10 -12.86
C PHE A 247 14.88 -13.15 -12.96
N THR A 248 16.14 -12.73 -12.84
CA THR A 248 17.23 -13.69 -12.62
C THR A 248 17.07 -14.39 -11.28
N PRO A 249 17.56 -15.64 -11.10
CA PRO A 249 17.48 -16.32 -9.82
C PRO A 249 18.06 -15.50 -8.66
N ASP A 250 19.17 -14.80 -8.89
CA ASP A 250 19.85 -13.99 -7.88
C ASP A 250 19.00 -12.78 -7.44
N VAL A 251 18.34 -12.08 -8.39
CA VAL A 251 17.43 -10.97 -8.09
C VAL A 251 16.23 -11.49 -7.31
N LEU A 252 15.67 -12.63 -7.71
CA LEU A 252 14.53 -13.24 -7.03
C LEU A 252 14.86 -13.59 -5.57
N GLU A 253 16.01 -14.21 -5.32
CA GLU A 253 16.48 -14.58 -3.98
C GLU A 253 16.70 -13.34 -3.11
N GLN A 254 17.42 -12.32 -3.63
CA GLN A 254 17.65 -11.05 -2.93
C GLN A 254 16.33 -10.36 -2.57
N ALA A 255 15.41 -10.22 -3.55
CA ALA A 255 14.13 -9.55 -3.37
C ALA A 255 13.29 -10.21 -2.27
N GLN A 256 13.14 -11.54 -2.31
CA GLN A 256 12.39 -12.29 -1.31
C GLN A 256 13.05 -12.23 0.07
N HIS A 257 14.38 -12.29 0.13
CA HIS A 257 15.13 -12.18 1.39
C HIS A 257 14.93 -10.80 2.03
N ILE A 258 15.14 -9.72 1.27
CA ILE A 258 14.98 -8.35 1.75
C ILE A 258 13.55 -8.10 2.25
N ALA A 259 12.55 -8.49 1.45
CA ALA A 259 11.15 -8.30 1.80
C ALA A 259 10.76 -9.06 3.08
N ARG A 260 11.18 -10.34 3.19
CA ARG A 260 10.95 -11.15 4.38
C ARG A 260 11.60 -10.54 5.61
N THR A 261 12.89 -10.17 5.53
CA THR A 261 13.64 -9.60 6.65
C THR A 261 13.04 -8.27 7.12
N ALA A 262 12.62 -7.39 6.20
CA ALA A 262 11.95 -6.14 6.55
C ALA A 262 10.66 -6.38 7.36
N VAL A 263 9.81 -7.30 6.88
CA VAL A 263 8.55 -7.63 7.56
C VAL A 263 8.79 -8.36 8.89
N GLU A 264 9.77 -9.25 8.97
CA GLU A 264 10.18 -9.89 10.26
C GLU A 264 10.59 -8.84 11.28
N GLY A 265 11.34 -7.81 10.88
CA GLY A 265 11.73 -6.69 11.73
C GLY A 265 10.53 -5.88 12.23
N LEU A 266 9.60 -5.52 11.33
CA LEU A 266 8.36 -4.83 11.68
C LEU A 266 7.50 -5.65 12.64
N VAL A 267 7.33 -6.94 12.38
CA VAL A 267 6.56 -7.86 13.25
C VAL A 267 7.24 -8.00 14.62
N ALA A 268 8.57 -7.98 14.70
CA ALA A 268 9.29 -7.98 15.97
C ALA A 268 9.01 -6.70 16.78
N LYS A 269 8.94 -5.52 16.15
CA LYS A 269 8.54 -4.25 16.80
C LYS A 269 7.10 -4.33 17.34
N ALA A 270 6.14 -4.83 16.54
CA ALA A 270 4.77 -5.04 17.00
C ALA A 270 4.69 -5.97 18.21
N LYS A 271 5.41 -7.09 18.18
CA LYS A 271 5.46 -8.05 19.30
C LYS A 271 6.06 -7.44 20.56
N ALA A 272 7.07 -6.59 20.43
CA ALA A 272 7.66 -5.85 21.55
C ALA A 272 6.65 -4.89 22.22
N SER A 273 5.69 -4.36 21.44
CA SER A 273 4.58 -3.54 21.93
C SER A 273 3.35 -4.36 22.37
N GLY A 274 3.43 -5.70 22.35
CA GLY A 274 2.33 -6.59 22.73
C GLY A 274 1.27 -6.82 21.65
N GLU A 275 1.53 -6.39 20.41
CA GLU A 275 0.64 -6.54 19.26
C GLU A 275 1.04 -7.74 18.38
N LYS A 276 0.19 -8.13 17.43
CA LYS A 276 0.42 -9.34 16.60
C LYS A 276 1.33 -9.08 15.38
N GLY A 277 1.18 -7.94 14.71
CA GLY A 277 1.88 -7.61 13.48
C GLY A 277 1.41 -8.44 12.27
N TRP A 278 0.16 -8.88 12.25
CA TRP A 278 -0.44 -9.62 11.13
C TRP A 278 -0.92 -8.65 10.05
N GLY A 279 -0.82 -9.04 8.79
CA GLY A 279 -1.27 -8.22 7.66
C GLY A 279 -0.55 -8.56 6.36
N VAL A 280 -0.95 -7.89 5.30
CA VAL A 280 -0.21 -7.84 4.03
C VAL A 280 0.69 -6.60 4.04
N PHE A 281 1.89 -6.77 3.50
CA PHE A 281 2.90 -5.72 3.37
C PHE A 281 3.35 -5.64 1.92
N GLY A 282 3.20 -4.48 1.30
CA GLY A 282 3.78 -4.18 -0.01
C GLY A 282 5.21 -3.69 0.18
N VAL A 283 6.20 -4.55 -0.07
CA VAL A 283 7.62 -4.18 0.04
C VAL A 283 8.13 -3.76 -1.33
N GLU A 284 8.45 -2.49 -1.47
CA GLU A 284 8.99 -1.91 -2.71
C GLU A 284 10.51 -1.99 -2.72
N LEU A 285 11.06 -2.45 -3.82
CA LEU A 285 12.47 -2.71 -4.02
C LEU A 285 12.96 -2.11 -5.33
N PHE A 286 14.19 -1.62 -5.31
CA PHE A 286 14.91 -1.17 -6.49
C PHE A 286 15.85 -2.26 -6.98
N VAL A 287 15.79 -2.59 -8.26
CA VAL A 287 16.80 -3.42 -8.93
C VAL A 287 17.71 -2.50 -9.72
N LEU A 288 18.99 -2.56 -9.39
CA LEU A 288 20.01 -1.73 -10.02
C LEU A 288 20.51 -2.36 -11.32
N THR A 289 21.14 -1.54 -12.17
CA THR A 289 21.72 -1.97 -13.45
C THR A 289 22.83 -3.04 -13.31
N ASP A 290 23.39 -3.21 -12.12
CA ASP A 290 24.38 -4.25 -11.80
C ASP A 290 23.75 -5.53 -11.21
N GLY A 291 22.40 -5.58 -11.08
CA GLY A 291 21.64 -6.71 -10.55
C GLY A 291 21.52 -6.75 -9.02
N ASN A 292 22.06 -5.76 -8.30
CA ASN A 292 21.84 -5.65 -6.88
C ASN A 292 20.41 -5.16 -6.57
N VAL A 293 19.84 -5.64 -5.47
CA VAL A 293 18.50 -5.25 -5.03
C VAL A 293 18.60 -4.42 -3.75
N LEU A 294 17.92 -3.27 -3.75
CA LEU A 294 17.88 -2.37 -2.59
C LEU A 294 16.46 -2.28 -2.03
N PHE A 295 16.37 -2.21 -0.71
CA PHE A 295 15.14 -1.85 -0.02
C PHE A 295 14.80 -0.36 -0.27
N ASN A 296 13.57 -0.09 -0.64
CA ASN A 296 13.04 1.28 -0.81
C ASN A 296 12.05 1.64 0.29
N GLU A 297 10.86 1.01 0.30
CA GLU A 297 9.76 1.37 1.19
C GLU A 297 8.89 0.14 1.54
N VAL A 298 8.08 0.25 2.60
CA VAL A 298 7.04 -0.73 2.94
C VAL A 298 5.71 -0.02 3.18
N SER A 299 4.70 -0.46 2.45
CA SER A 299 3.29 -0.17 2.78
C SER A 299 2.74 -1.27 3.67
N PRO A 300 2.30 -0.98 4.92
CA PRO A 300 1.82 -2.00 5.86
C PRO A 300 0.34 -2.36 5.58
N ARG A 301 -0.02 -2.53 4.33
CA ARG A 301 -1.35 -2.73 3.79
C ARG A 301 -1.28 -3.28 2.37
N PRO A 302 -2.43 -3.68 1.74
CA PRO A 302 -2.48 -3.95 0.31
C PRO A 302 -1.88 -2.81 -0.52
N HIS A 303 -1.25 -3.15 -1.63
CA HIS A 303 -0.48 -2.24 -2.47
C HIS A 303 -1.08 -2.14 -3.87
N ASP A 304 -1.06 -0.97 -4.48
CA ASP A 304 -1.63 -0.76 -5.83
C ASP A 304 -1.12 -1.77 -6.86
N THR A 305 0.16 -2.12 -6.81
CA THR A 305 0.74 -3.13 -7.70
C THR A 305 0.18 -4.52 -7.46
N GLY A 306 -0.29 -4.80 -6.25
CA GLY A 306 -0.89 -6.07 -5.85
C GLY A 306 -2.28 -6.31 -6.42
N MET A 307 -2.92 -5.30 -7.04
CA MET A 307 -4.20 -5.50 -7.73
C MET A 307 -4.12 -6.60 -8.80
N VAL A 308 -2.96 -6.85 -9.38
CA VAL A 308 -2.75 -7.97 -10.32
C VAL A 308 -3.06 -9.33 -9.70
N THR A 309 -2.96 -9.47 -8.38
CA THR A 309 -3.26 -10.73 -7.67
C THR A 309 -4.73 -11.14 -7.77
N MET A 310 -5.63 -10.21 -8.10
CA MET A 310 -7.03 -10.55 -8.40
C MET A 310 -7.18 -11.44 -9.65
N ALA A 311 -6.20 -11.42 -10.55
CA ALA A 311 -6.17 -12.27 -11.74
C ALA A 311 -5.15 -13.41 -11.63
N SER A 312 -4.05 -13.23 -10.89
CA SER A 312 -2.93 -14.18 -10.83
C SER A 312 -3.03 -15.22 -9.73
N GLN A 313 -3.74 -14.92 -8.63
CA GLN A 313 -3.80 -15.77 -7.44
C GLN A 313 -5.24 -16.16 -7.10
N ARG A 314 -5.41 -17.32 -6.45
CA ARG A 314 -6.72 -17.72 -5.92
C ARG A 314 -7.17 -16.81 -4.77
N LEU A 315 -6.23 -16.43 -3.91
CA LEU A 315 -6.45 -15.44 -2.85
C LEU A 315 -5.68 -14.18 -3.26
N SER A 316 -6.42 -13.16 -3.66
CA SER A 316 -5.85 -11.86 -3.94
C SER A 316 -5.19 -11.28 -2.68
N GLU A 317 -4.35 -10.26 -2.81
CA GLU A 317 -3.78 -9.55 -1.66
C GLU A 317 -4.87 -9.11 -0.67
N PHE A 318 -6.05 -8.74 -1.16
CA PHE A 318 -7.20 -8.33 -0.35
C PHE A 318 -7.77 -9.49 0.47
N ALA A 319 -7.91 -10.67 -0.15
CA ALA A 319 -8.33 -11.88 0.53
C ALA A 319 -7.29 -12.37 1.55
N LEU A 320 -6.00 -12.23 1.23
CA LEU A 320 -4.90 -12.51 2.15
C LEU A 320 -4.91 -11.54 3.33
N HIS A 321 -5.12 -10.24 3.07
CA HIS A 321 -5.22 -9.24 4.14
C HIS A 321 -6.42 -9.46 5.04
N ALA A 322 -7.60 -9.74 4.46
CA ALA A 322 -8.81 -10.07 5.22
C ALA A 322 -8.61 -11.31 6.13
N ARG A 323 -7.90 -12.33 5.64
CA ARG A 323 -7.52 -13.49 6.46
C ARG A 323 -6.58 -13.11 7.60
N ALA A 324 -5.55 -12.30 7.33
CA ALA A 324 -4.61 -11.84 8.35
C ALA A 324 -5.32 -10.97 9.42
N ILE A 325 -6.21 -10.07 9.01
CA ILE A 325 -7.07 -9.26 9.89
C ILE A 325 -7.84 -10.15 10.88
N LEU A 326 -8.42 -11.22 10.38
CA LEU A 326 -9.23 -12.16 11.19
C LEU A 326 -8.39 -13.20 11.93
N GLY A 327 -7.05 -13.14 11.86
CA GLY A 327 -6.14 -14.06 12.53
C GLY A 327 -6.08 -15.46 11.93
N LEU A 328 -6.54 -15.62 10.69
CA LEU A 328 -6.54 -16.91 9.99
C LEU A 328 -5.12 -17.26 9.50
N PRO A 329 -4.75 -18.55 9.47
CA PRO A 329 -3.44 -18.97 9.01
C PRO A 329 -3.28 -18.79 7.50
N ILE A 330 -2.08 -18.33 7.09
CA ILE A 330 -1.68 -18.19 5.69
C ILE A 330 -0.33 -18.88 5.51
N THR A 331 -0.29 -19.86 4.61
CA THR A 331 0.90 -20.65 4.27
C THR A 331 1.36 -20.31 2.85
N GLN A 332 2.51 -20.81 2.44
CA GLN A 332 3.06 -20.61 1.08
C GLN A 332 2.10 -21.08 -0.02
N GLU A 333 1.29 -22.09 0.23
CA GLU A 333 0.28 -22.57 -0.72
C GLU A 333 -0.87 -21.57 -0.96
N HIS A 334 -1.18 -20.74 0.04
CA HIS A 334 -2.23 -19.73 -0.09
C HIS A 334 -1.82 -18.56 -0.97
N VAL A 335 -0.52 -18.29 -1.12
CA VAL A 335 0.03 -17.21 -1.94
C VAL A 335 0.54 -17.69 -3.30
N ALA A 336 0.28 -18.96 -3.64
CA ALA A 336 0.68 -19.54 -4.91
C ALA A 336 -0.14 -18.95 -6.08
N LEU A 337 0.50 -18.85 -7.24
CA LEU A 337 -0.19 -18.49 -8.48
C LEU A 337 -1.22 -19.55 -8.84
N SER A 338 -2.36 -19.11 -9.35
CA SER A 338 -3.49 -19.97 -9.79
C SER A 338 -3.74 -19.91 -11.30
N ILE A 339 -2.96 -19.13 -12.03
CA ILE A 339 -2.99 -19.06 -13.49
C ILE A 339 -2.24 -20.27 -14.08
N PRO A 340 -2.53 -20.67 -15.33
CA PRO A 340 -1.82 -21.75 -16.01
C PRO A 340 -0.30 -21.51 -16.05
N GLN A 341 0.47 -22.60 -15.99
CA GLN A 341 1.93 -22.50 -16.07
C GLN A 341 2.35 -21.89 -17.42
N GLY A 342 3.26 -20.92 -17.36
CA GLY A 342 3.76 -20.21 -18.55
C GLY A 342 2.90 -19.02 -18.96
N THR A 343 1.79 -18.73 -18.24
CA THR A 343 1.00 -17.51 -18.45
C THR A 343 1.38 -16.43 -17.45
N VAL A 344 1.02 -15.19 -17.76
CA VAL A 344 1.23 -14.01 -16.92
C VAL A 344 -0.10 -13.28 -16.76
N ALA A 345 -0.36 -12.77 -15.58
CA ALA A 345 -1.45 -11.81 -15.35
C ALA A 345 -0.91 -10.38 -15.35
N ALA A 346 -1.69 -9.44 -15.82
CA ALA A 346 -1.38 -8.02 -15.76
C ALA A 346 -2.56 -7.19 -15.26
N SER A 347 -2.24 -6.05 -14.67
CA SER A 347 -3.20 -5.00 -14.33
C SER A 347 -2.79 -3.68 -14.99
N HIS A 348 -3.79 -2.89 -15.39
CA HIS A 348 -3.60 -1.59 -16.03
C HIS A 348 -4.52 -0.57 -15.38
N ALA A 349 -3.95 0.50 -14.80
CA ALA A 349 -4.70 1.55 -14.13
C ALA A 349 -5.46 2.41 -15.14
N ILE A 350 -6.73 2.64 -14.91
CA ILE A 350 -7.57 3.52 -15.72
C ILE A 350 -7.66 4.87 -15.01
N VAL A 351 -6.91 5.83 -15.53
CA VAL A 351 -6.87 7.22 -15.03
C VAL A 351 -7.76 8.08 -15.90
N VAL A 352 -8.69 8.78 -15.26
CA VAL A 352 -9.65 9.68 -15.91
C VAL A 352 -9.27 11.11 -15.57
N GLN A 353 -9.33 11.99 -16.58
CA GLN A 353 -9.04 13.41 -16.42
C GLN A 353 -10.32 14.23 -16.63
N GLY A 354 -10.55 15.20 -15.75
CA GLY A 354 -11.71 16.11 -15.80
C GLY A 354 -12.21 16.47 -14.42
N ASP A 355 -13.39 17.13 -14.39
CA ASP A 355 -14.10 17.51 -13.16
C ASP A 355 -15.56 17.12 -13.31
N GLY A 356 -16.04 16.17 -12.49
CA GLY A 356 -17.41 15.64 -12.50
C GLY A 356 -17.47 14.12 -12.28
N GLU A 357 -18.66 13.55 -12.54
CA GLU A 357 -18.89 12.11 -12.42
C GLU A 357 -18.37 11.37 -13.66
N ALA A 358 -17.74 10.19 -13.45
CA ALA A 358 -17.28 9.36 -14.56
C ALA A 358 -18.32 8.31 -14.95
N GLU A 359 -18.77 8.33 -16.20
CA GLU A 359 -19.65 7.31 -16.80
C GLU A 359 -18.82 6.40 -17.70
N PHE A 360 -18.79 5.09 -17.39
CA PHE A 360 -18.08 4.07 -18.15
C PHE A 360 -18.99 3.52 -19.26
N ARG A 361 -18.62 3.74 -20.50
CA ARG A 361 -19.33 3.29 -21.70
C ARG A 361 -18.52 2.22 -22.42
N ASN A 362 -19.13 1.52 -23.35
CA ASN A 362 -18.50 0.48 -24.19
C ASN A 362 -17.92 -0.71 -23.40
N VAL A 363 -18.37 -0.93 -22.16
CA VAL A 363 -17.83 -1.98 -21.25
C VAL A 363 -17.95 -3.38 -21.85
N ALA A 364 -19.06 -3.67 -22.55
CA ALA A 364 -19.27 -4.98 -23.17
C ALA A 364 -18.23 -5.30 -24.27
N ALA A 365 -17.83 -4.33 -25.05
CA ALA A 365 -16.80 -4.50 -26.07
C ALA A 365 -15.39 -4.57 -25.41
N ALA A 366 -15.13 -3.76 -24.40
CA ALA A 366 -13.87 -3.77 -23.67
C ALA A 366 -13.58 -5.13 -23.00
N LEU A 367 -14.62 -5.82 -22.55
CA LEU A 367 -14.52 -7.14 -21.89
C LEU A 367 -14.87 -8.32 -22.81
N ALA A 368 -14.85 -8.12 -24.13
CA ALA A 368 -15.20 -9.18 -25.07
C ALA A 368 -14.10 -10.24 -25.19
N GLU A 369 -12.85 -9.88 -24.93
CA GLU A 369 -11.72 -10.81 -25.00
C GLU A 369 -11.68 -11.73 -23.76
N PRO A 370 -11.63 -13.07 -23.92
CA PRO A 370 -11.52 -14.00 -22.80
C PRO A 370 -10.24 -13.76 -21.98
N GLY A 371 -10.38 -13.88 -20.64
CA GLY A 371 -9.27 -13.68 -19.72
C GLY A 371 -9.05 -12.22 -19.31
N THR A 372 -9.98 -11.32 -19.68
CA THR A 372 -9.99 -9.93 -19.24
C THR A 372 -11.04 -9.69 -18.15
N ASP A 373 -10.80 -8.70 -17.30
CA ASP A 373 -11.72 -8.27 -16.24
C ASP A 373 -11.55 -6.78 -15.94
N LEU A 374 -12.49 -6.19 -15.22
CA LEU A 374 -12.52 -4.76 -14.88
C LEU A 374 -12.99 -4.58 -13.43
N ARG A 375 -12.30 -3.73 -12.69
CA ARG A 375 -12.75 -3.24 -11.38
C ARG A 375 -12.96 -1.75 -11.46
N VAL A 376 -14.23 -1.31 -11.45
CA VAL A 376 -14.59 0.09 -11.30
C VAL A 376 -14.61 0.42 -9.81
N PHE A 377 -13.83 1.42 -9.41
CA PHE A 377 -13.68 1.77 -8.00
C PHE A 377 -14.91 2.45 -7.44
N ALA A 378 -15.70 3.10 -8.30
CA ALA A 378 -16.88 3.87 -7.94
C ALA A 378 -16.57 5.07 -7.02
N LYS A 379 -15.43 5.74 -7.24
CA LYS A 379 -15.17 7.05 -6.63
C LYS A 379 -16.24 8.02 -7.12
N PRO A 380 -16.83 8.87 -6.26
CA PRO A 380 -18.01 9.68 -6.63
C PRO A 380 -17.72 10.69 -7.75
N GLU A 381 -16.53 11.28 -7.75
CA GLU A 381 -16.18 12.34 -8.70
C GLU A 381 -14.71 12.26 -9.10
N VAL A 382 -14.39 12.80 -10.26
CA VAL A 382 -13.03 13.10 -10.72
C VAL A 382 -12.76 14.57 -10.45
N HIS A 383 -11.58 14.89 -9.92
CA HIS A 383 -11.05 16.24 -9.82
C HIS A 383 -9.63 16.24 -10.35
N GLY A 384 -9.41 16.98 -11.45
CA GLY A 384 -8.13 17.00 -12.16
C GLY A 384 -7.87 15.67 -12.87
N HIS A 385 -6.98 14.81 -12.32
CA HIS A 385 -6.84 13.43 -12.78
C HIS A 385 -7.00 12.47 -11.60
N ARG A 386 -7.70 11.36 -11.83
CA ARG A 386 -7.98 10.39 -10.77
C ARG A 386 -8.04 8.98 -11.33
N ARG A 387 -7.42 8.02 -10.65
CA ARG A 387 -7.56 6.60 -10.99
C ARG A 387 -8.96 6.13 -10.58
N MET A 388 -9.76 5.71 -11.57
CA MET A 388 -11.17 5.38 -11.39
C MET A 388 -11.47 3.90 -11.54
N ALA A 389 -10.55 3.13 -12.15
CA ALA A 389 -10.71 1.70 -12.35
C ALA A 389 -9.35 1.03 -12.57
N VAL A 390 -9.34 -0.30 -12.58
CA VAL A 390 -8.23 -1.12 -13.03
C VAL A 390 -8.74 -2.22 -13.97
N ALA A 391 -8.10 -2.36 -15.12
CA ALA A 391 -8.28 -3.48 -16.02
C ALA A 391 -7.33 -4.61 -15.62
N LEU A 392 -7.79 -5.85 -15.74
CA LEU A 392 -7.04 -7.07 -15.42
C LEU A 392 -7.05 -8.00 -16.62
N ALA A 393 -5.95 -8.71 -16.87
CA ALA A 393 -5.91 -9.71 -17.93
C ALA A 393 -4.96 -10.86 -17.60
N VAL A 394 -5.18 -12.00 -18.25
CA VAL A 394 -4.23 -13.12 -18.30
C VAL A 394 -3.84 -13.35 -19.75
N GLY A 395 -2.53 -13.40 -20.00
CA GLY A 395 -1.94 -13.60 -21.32
C GLY A 395 -0.97 -14.78 -21.36
N GLY A 396 -0.56 -15.13 -22.58
CA GLY A 396 0.41 -16.20 -22.81
C GLY A 396 1.84 -15.84 -22.36
N ASP A 397 2.14 -14.57 -22.28
CA ASP A 397 3.38 -14.01 -21.75
C ASP A 397 3.13 -12.59 -21.19
N GLU A 398 4.18 -11.92 -20.70
CA GLU A 398 4.09 -10.58 -20.13
C GLU A 398 3.57 -9.55 -21.14
N ALA A 399 4.08 -9.58 -22.37
CA ALA A 399 3.69 -8.61 -23.40
C ALA A 399 2.21 -8.77 -23.80
N ASP A 400 1.74 -10.01 -23.96
CA ASP A 400 0.34 -10.33 -24.25
C ASP A 400 -0.59 -9.93 -23.10
N ALA A 401 -0.24 -10.27 -21.85
CA ALA A 401 -1.05 -9.90 -20.69
C ALA A 401 -1.20 -8.38 -20.54
N ARG A 402 -0.09 -7.66 -20.64
CA ARG A 402 -0.08 -6.18 -20.55
C ARG A 402 -0.84 -5.54 -21.69
N ALA A 403 -0.68 -6.05 -22.93
CA ALA A 403 -1.43 -5.57 -24.08
C ALA A 403 -2.94 -5.78 -23.92
N LYS A 404 -3.38 -6.96 -23.43
CA LYS A 404 -4.79 -7.24 -23.17
C LYS A 404 -5.38 -6.32 -22.09
N ALA A 405 -4.69 -6.12 -20.98
CA ALA A 405 -5.13 -5.19 -19.94
C ALA A 405 -5.20 -3.75 -20.46
N GLY A 406 -4.21 -3.32 -21.26
CA GLY A 406 -4.20 -2.03 -21.93
C GLY A 406 -5.37 -1.85 -22.91
N ASN A 407 -5.65 -2.88 -23.73
CA ASN A 407 -6.77 -2.86 -24.69
C ASN A 407 -8.12 -2.72 -23.99
N VAL A 408 -8.32 -3.32 -22.80
CA VAL A 408 -9.53 -3.09 -22.00
C VAL A 408 -9.64 -1.62 -21.65
N ALA A 409 -8.57 -1.00 -21.15
CA ALA A 409 -8.56 0.40 -20.76
C ALA A 409 -8.81 1.35 -21.96
N GLU A 410 -8.18 1.08 -23.10
CA GLU A 410 -8.29 1.87 -24.33
C GLU A 410 -9.65 1.72 -25.02
N SER A 411 -10.30 0.56 -24.87
CA SER A 411 -11.61 0.29 -25.48
C SER A 411 -12.78 0.92 -24.71
N LEU A 412 -12.56 1.33 -23.47
CA LEU A 412 -13.55 2.06 -22.69
C LEU A 412 -13.72 3.48 -23.23
N ASP A 413 -14.97 3.89 -23.38
CA ASP A 413 -15.35 5.29 -23.59
C ASP A 413 -15.80 5.84 -22.23
N ILE A 414 -15.03 6.77 -21.65
CA ILE A 414 -15.31 7.31 -20.33
C ILE A 414 -15.67 8.79 -20.48
N ALA A 415 -16.94 9.08 -20.23
CA ALA A 415 -17.44 10.46 -20.25
C ALA A 415 -17.43 11.06 -18.84
N ILE A 416 -17.12 12.35 -18.74
CA ILE A 416 -17.39 13.16 -17.56
C ILE A 416 -18.73 13.83 -17.76
N VAL A 417 -19.65 13.66 -16.80
CA VAL A 417 -21.02 14.16 -16.83
C VAL A 417 -21.30 15.06 -15.64
#